data_7f6476ab9e36081975ee1a71bb69dd14
#
_entry.id   7f6476ab9e36081975ee1a71bb69dd14
#
_cell.length_a   1.000
_cell.length_b   1.000
_cell.length_c   1.000
_cell.angle_alpha   90.00
_cell.angle_beta   90.00
_cell.angle_gamma   90.00
#
_symmetry.space_group_name_H-M   'P 1'
#
loop_
_entity.id
_entity.type
_entity.pdbx_description
1 polymer ?
#
loop_
_entity_poly.entity_id
_entity_poly.type
_entity_poly.pdbx_seq_one_letter_code
_entity_poly.pdbx_strand_id
1 'polypeptide(L)'
;MMNHLQIKYNHELASHFNQFSHHHGLIYSIIENQYEGQLYVDHIDKPKVMIMFTSFDFCFITGIETLSDAETALLMIQKHANEVPFEEQIFFTDSDASHTYLSDQFKKYRAIQTIRYTYKLNHQKFKEIYDNHDFKHIIKTYEQKDHLSLLPYWISEVKEAEKTISYCKAFARGGGYAELDVHTDEEHQQKGYAFECALKLINQLIDHKIEPEWNTWPYRKASQKLAMKLGFEFNKEVKAIVWVKSECLPLISFD
;
A
#
# COMPACT_ATOMS: atom_id res chain seq x y z
N MET A 1 -22.52 15.13 5.25
CA MET A 1 -21.49 15.70 6.19
C MET A 1 -20.44 14.62 6.36
N MET A 2 -19.17 14.90 6.08
CA MET A 2 -18.08 13.92 6.23
C MET A 2 -17.82 13.70 7.73
N ASN A 3 -17.83 12.46 8.16
CA ASN A 3 -17.58 12.09 9.54
C ASN A 3 -16.29 11.28 9.63
N HIS A 4 -15.39 11.67 10.53
CA HIS A 4 -14.22 10.90 10.86
C HIS A 4 -14.61 9.79 11.82
N LEU A 5 -14.42 8.54 11.43
CA LEU A 5 -14.54 7.40 12.34
C LEU A 5 -13.17 7.16 12.98
N GLN A 6 -13.11 7.22 14.32
CA GLN A 6 -11.98 6.62 15.00
C GLN A 6 -11.98 5.13 14.71
N ILE A 7 -10.91 4.67 14.08
CA ILE A 7 -10.74 3.25 13.80
C ILE A 7 -10.53 2.54 15.14
N LYS A 8 -11.61 1.99 15.71
CA LYS A 8 -11.51 0.86 16.61
C LYS A 8 -11.71 -0.38 15.73
N TYR A 9 -10.84 -1.38 15.88
CA TYR A 9 -11.01 -2.64 15.17
C TYR A 9 -12.49 -3.05 15.19
N ASN A 10 -13.07 -3.11 14.01
CA ASN A 10 -14.47 -3.49 13.83
C ASN A 10 -14.53 -4.43 12.64
N HIS A 11 -14.92 -5.68 12.88
CA HIS A 11 -15.14 -6.68 11.83
C HIS A 11 -16.12 -6.20 10.76
N GLU A 12 -17.07 -5.38 11.12
CA GLU A 12 -18.04 -4.80 10.20
C GLU A 12 -17.36 -3.87 9.19
N LEU A 13 -16.43 -3.01 9.65
CA LEU A 13 -15.62 -2.15 8.77
C LEU A 13 -14.69 -2.97 7.88
N ALA A 14 -14.07 -4.02 8.40
CA ALA A 14 -13.22 -4.91 7.62
C ALA A 14 -13.96 -5.52 6.42
N SER A 15 -15.25 -5.87 6.60
CA SER A 15 -16.04 -6.48 5.53
C SER A 15 -16.22 -5.59 4.30
N HIS A 16 -16.26 -4.27 4.46
CA HIS A 16 -16.35 -3.31 3.35
C HIS A 16 -15.09 -3.26 2.48
N PHE A 17 -13.93 -3.60 3.07
CA PHE A 17 -12.65 -3.62 2.36
C PHE A 17 -12.27 -5.02 1.81
N ASN A 18 -13.06 -6.07 2.05
CA ASN A 18 -12.81 -7.42 1.56
C ASN A 18 -12.82 -7.54 0.02
N GLN A 19 -13.39 -6.58 -0.68
CA GLN A 19 -13.44 -6.55 -2.14
C GLN A 19 -12.10 -6.11 -2.77
N PHE A 20 -11.24 -5.45 -1.99
CA PHE A 20 -9.89 -5.16 -2.46
C PHE A 20 -9.12 -6.48 -2.61
N SER A 21 -8.41 -6.61 -3.69
CA SER A 21 -7.65 -7.81 -4.04
C SER A 21 -6.14 -7.52 -4.11
N HIS A 22 -5.72 -6.45 -3.43
CA HIS A 22 -4.35 -5.94 -3.35
C HIS A 22 -4.18 -5.05 -2.12
N HIS A 23 -2.94 -4.83 -1.68
CA HIS A 23 -2.59 -4.01 -0.52
C HIS A 23 -3.32 -4.44 0.76
N HIS A 24 -3.59 -5.75 0.91
CA HIS A 24 -4.29 -6.27 2.09
C HIS A 24 -3.50 -5.98 3.36
N GLY A 25 -2.17 -6.18 3.34
CA GLY A 25 -1.31 -5.87 4.47
C GLY A 25 -1.45 -4.43 4.95
N LEU A 26 -1.54 -3.47 4.02
CA LEU A 26 -1.72 -2.06 4.33
C LEU A 26 -3.13 -1.75 4.83
N ILE A 27 -4.17 -2.19 4.10
CA ILE A 27 -5.56 -1.95 4.47
C ILE A 27 -5.87 -2.51 5.87
N TYR A 28 -5.56 -3.79 6.08
CA TYR A 28 -5.84 -4.44 7.35
C TYR A 28 -4.95 -3.96 8.50
N SER A 29 -3.71 -3.53 8.23
CA SER A 29 -2.87 -2.94 9.29
C SER A 29 -3.49 -1.67 9.89
N ILE A 30 -4.17 -0.88 9.06
CA ILE A 30 -4.89 0.31 9.52
C ILE A 30 -6.16 -0.10 10.29
N ILE A 31 -6.96 -1.04 9.75
CA ILE A 31 -8.18 -1.54 10.41
C ILE A 31 -7.86 -2.18 11.77
N GLU A 32 -6.75 -2.91 11.87
CA GLU A 32 -6.28 -3.56 13.09
C GLU A 32 -5.50 -2.62 14.03
N ASN A 33 -5.41 -1.33 13.69
CA ASN A 33 -4.68 -0.33 14.45
C ASN A 33 -3.20 -0.68 14.68
N GLN A 34 -2.55 -1.21 13.66
CA GLN A 34 -1.12 -1.54 13.65
C GLN A 34 -0.28 -0.50 12.89
N TYR A 35 -0.93 0.26 11.99
CA TYR A 35 -0.32 1.30 11.18
C TYR A 35 -1.20 2.55 11.16
N GLU A 36 -0.60 3.75 11.05
CA GLU A 36 -1.34 5.00 11.03
C GLU A 36 -2.19 5.14 9.77
N GLY A 37 -3.43 5.58 9.96
CA GLY A 37 -4.37 5.89 8.90
C GLY A 37 -5.65 6.49 9.46
N GLN A 38 -6.48 7.03 8.59
CA GLN A 38 -7.75 7.67 8.92
C GLN A 38 -8.86 7.11 8.05
N LEU A 39 -10.00 6.80 8.67
CA LEU A 39 -11.19 6.35 7.98
C LEU A 39 -12.27 7.43 8.03
N TYR A 40 -12.75 7.82 6.87
CA TYR A 40 -13.86 8.73 6.69
C TYR A 40 -15.06 8.01 6.07
N VAL A 41 -16.25 8.39 6.49
CA VAL A 41 -17.51 7.83 6.02
C VAL A 41 -18.50 8.94 5.69
N ASP A 42 -19.40 8.69 4.76
CA ASP A 42 -20.52 9.57 4.43
C ASP A 42 -21.53 9.65 5.59
N HIS A 43 -21.89 8.52 6.19
CA HIS A 43 -22.83 8.42 7.31
C HIS A 43 -22.29 7.52 8.43
N ILE A 44 -22.38 8.00 9.71
CA ILE A 44 -21.82 7.27 10.85
C ILE A 44 -22.57 5.96 11.10
N ASP A 45 -23.90 6.02 11.15
CA ASP A 45 -24.72 4.87 11.56
C ASP A 45 -24.87 3.82 10.46
N LYS A 46 -24.74 4.23 9.20
CA LYS A 46 -24.95 3.36 8.05
C LYS A 46 -24.07 3.84 6.88
N PRO A 47 -22.76 3.62 6.98
CA PRO A 47 -21.84 4.07 5.97
C PRO A 47 -22.05 3.31 4.67
N LYS A 48 -22.10 4.04 3.55
CA LYS A 48 -22.08 3.49 2.20
C LYS A 48 -20.72 3.77 1.55
N VAL A 49 -20.34 5.05 1.47
CA VAL A 49 -19.06 5.47 0.92
C VAL A 49 -18.04 5.61 2.04
N MET A 50 -16.95 4.88 1.92
CA MET A 50 -15.86 4.93 2.88
C MET A 50 -14.54 5.22 2.17
N ILE A 51 -13.71 6.05 2.81
CA ILE A 51 -12.38 6.40 2.31
C ILE A 51 -11.38 6.21 3.45
N MET A 52 -10.42 5.34 3.22
CA MET A 52 -9.26 5.14 4.08
C MET A 52 -8.09 5.92 3.51
N PHE A 53 -7.62 6.92 4.25
CA PHE A 53 -6.39 7.63 3.97
C PHE A 53 -5.26 7.00 4.78
N THR A 54 -4.17 6.66 4.11
CA THR A 54 -2.94 6.24 4.80
C THR A 54 -2.16 7.46 5.29
N SER A 55 -1.15 7.24 6.10
CA SER A 55 -0.21 8.30 6.54
C SER A 55 0.76 8.77 5.45
N PHE A 56 0.64 8.21 4.26
CA PHE A 56 1.33 8.62 3.03
C PHE A 56 0.30 8.75 1.89
N ASP A 57 0.71 8.67 0.65
CA ASP A 57 -0.09 9.11 -0.51
C ASP A 57 -1.27 8.19 -0.90
N PHE A 58 -1.43 6.99 -0.31
CA PHE A 58 -2.44 6.03 -0.74
C PHE A 58 -3.78 6.24 -0.05
N CYS A 59 -4.84 6.10 -0.86
CA CYS A 59 -6.22 6.16 -0.40
C CYS A 59 -7.01 4.98 -0.97
N PHE A 60 -7.79 4.31 -0.13
CA PHE A 60 -8.65 3.20 -0.52
C PHE A 60 -10.10 3.59 -0.35
N ILE A 61 -10.89 3.46 -1.42
CA ILE A 61 -12.27 3.93 -1.49
C ILE A 61 -13.18 2.75 -1.83
N THR A 62 -14.22 2.57 -1.03
CA THR A 62 -15.24 1.53 -1.23
C THR A 62 -16.64 2.12 -1.22
N GLY A 63 -17.61 1.39 -1.78
CA GLY A 63 -19.02 1.74 -1.76
C GLY A 63 -19.48 2.68 -2.87
N ILE A 64 -18.69 2.89 -3.93
CA ILE A 64 -19.10 3.66 -5.11
C ILE A 64 -19.83 2.74 -6.09
N GLU A 65 -21.17 2.82 -6.12
CA GLU A 65 -22.02 2.05 -7.01
C GLU A 65 -22.71 2.93 -8.06
N THR A 66 -22.78 4.24 -7.81
CA THR A 66 -23.48 5.22 -8.67
C THR A 66 -22.62 6.48 -8.85
N LEU A 67 -23.04 7.31 -9.80
CA LEU A 67 -22.43 8.64 -9.99
C LEU A 67 -22.56 9.52 -8.73
N SER A 68 -23.70 9.47 -8.05
CA SER A 68 -23.93 10.23 -6.80
C SER A 68 -22.99 9.78 -5.67
N ASP A 69 -22.64 8.49 -5.59
CA ASP A 69 -21.67 7.99 -4.63
C ASP A 69 -20.26 8.53 -4.95
N ALA A 70 -19.91 8.60 -6.24
CA ALA A 70 -18.63 9.17 -6.68
C ALA A 70 -18.54 10.68 -6.41
N GLU A 71 -19.62 11.42 -6.55
CA GLU A 71 -19.71 12.83 -6.16
C GLU A 71 -19.52 12.99 -4.65
N THR A 72 -20.15 12.12 -3.85
CA THR A 72 -19.99 12.07 -2.40
C THR A 72 -18.52 11.80 -2.03
N ALA A 73 -17.90 10.79 -2.63
CA ALA A 73 -16.49 10.47 -2.41
C ALA A 73 -15.59 11.67 -2.76
N LEU A 74 -15.82 12.33 -3.90
CA LEU A 74 -15.06 13.50 -4.31
C LEU A 74 -15.17 14.64 -3.29
N LEU A 75 -16.37 14.93 -2.78
CA LEU A 75 -16.57 15.96 -1.75
C LEU A 75 -15.80 15.62 -0.45
N MET A 76 -15.80 14.35 -0.06
CA MET A 76 -15.03 13.89 1.10
C MET A 76 -13.53 14.06 0.89
N ILE A 77 -13.01 13.70 -0.29
CA ILE A 77 -11.60 13.87 -0.67
C ILE A 77 -11.21 15.36 -0.64
N GLN A 78 -12.03 16.23 -1.22
CA GLN A 78 -11.78 17.67 -1.23
C GLN A 78 -11.75 18.27 0.17
N LYS A 79 -12.67 17.85 1.04
CA LYS A 79 -12.68 18.29 2.43
C LYS A 79 -11.39 17.85 3.14
N HIS A 80 -11.00 16.58 3.01
CA HIS A 80 -9.72 16.10 3.55
C HIS A 80 -8.53 16.90 3.02
N ALA A 81 -8.50 17.15 1.71
CA ALA A 81 -7.45 17.93 1.04
C ALA A 81 -7.30 19.37 1.53
N ASN A 82 -8.37 19.97 2.07
CA ASN A 82 -8.33 21.30 2.68
C ASN A 82 -7.83 21.27 4.12
N GLU A 83 -8.04 20.17 4.82
CA GLU A 83 -7.68 20.02 6.24
C GLU A 83 -6.27 19.45 6.42
N VAL A 84 -5.82 18.57 5.50
CA VAL A 84 -4.54 17.88 5.58
C VAL A 84 -3.67 18.25 4.38
N PRO A 85 -2.47 18.83 4.59
CA PRO A 85 -1.54 19.10 3.51
C PRO A 85 -1.08 17.81 2.82
N PHE A 86 -1.07 17.80 1.50
CA PHE A 86 -0.48 16.74 0.68
C PHE A 86 0.07 17.32 -0.62
N GLU A 87 1.02 16.65 -1.26
CA GLU A 87 1.52 16.98 -2.58
C GLU A 87 0.84 16.12 -3.66
N GLU A 88 0.75 14.83 -3.40
CA GLU A 88 0.13 13.82 -4.26
C GLU A 88 -0.80 12.92 -3.44
N GLN A 89 -1.90 12.47 -4.05
CA GLN A 89 -2.73 11.38 -3.52
C GLN A 89 -3.07 10.37 -4.60
N ILE A 90 -3.06 9.11 -4.25
CA ILE A 90 -3.24 7.98 -5.15
C ILE A 90 -4.45 7.17 -4.67
N PHE A 91 -5.51 7.20 -5.46
CA PHE A 91 -6.78 6.57 -5.11
C PHE A 91 -6.90 5.20 -5.76
N PHE A 92 -7.20 4.21 -4.95
CA PHE A 92 -7.58 2.86 -5.35
C PHE A 92 -9.05 2.64 -4.98
N THR A 93 -9.77 1.96 -5.85
CA THR A 93 -11.20 1.61 -5.65
C THR A 93 -11.37 0.10 -5.59
N ASP A 94 -12.45 -0.34 -4.99
CA ASP A 94 -12.79 -1.74 -4.78
C ASP A 94 -13.19 -2.49 -6.06
N SER A 95 -13.56 -1.76 -7.12
CA SER A 95 -13.99 -2.33 -8.39
C SER A 95 -13.68 -1.44 -9.60
N ASP A 96 -13.71 -2.01 -10.80
CA ASP A 96 -13.57 -1.28 -12.06
C ASP A 96 -14.74 -0.30 -12.30
N ALA A 97 -15.93 -0.63 -11.83
CA ALA A 97 -17.08 0.27 -11.92
C ALA A 97 -16.89 1.50 -11.03
N SER A 98 -16.51 1.29 -9.77
CA SER A 98 -16.17 2.37 -8.83
C SER A 98 -15.05 3.26 -9.39
N HIS A 99 -14.01 2.64 -9.98
CA HIS A 99 -12.92 3.37 -10.63
C HIS A 99 -13.43 4.26 -11.77
N THR A 100 -14.32 3.76 -12.60
CA THR A 100 -14.87 4.52 -13.74
C THR A 100 -15.66 5.73 -13.25
N TYR A 101 -16.57 5.55 -12.30
CA TYR A 101 -17.34 6.66 -11.73
C TYR A 101 -16.45 7.72 -11.09
N LEU A 102 -15.48 7.30 -10.27
CA LEU A 102 -14.58 8.22 -9.59
C LEU A 102 -13.67 8.95 -10.58
N SER A 103 -13.09 8.25 -11.56
CA SER A 103 -12.20 8.86 -12.55
C SER A 103 -12.90 9.90 -13.40
N ASP A 104 -14.19 9.72 -13.70
CA ASP A 104 -15.00 10.72 -14.40
C ASP A 104 -15.13 12.01 -13.58
N GLN A 105 -15.28 11.91 -12.27
CA GLN A 105 -15.28 13.07 -11.39
C GLN A 105 -13.93 13.80 -11.35
N PHE A 106 -12.83 13.07 -11.46
CA PHE A 106 -11.49 13.63 -11.43
C PHE A 106 -11.01 14.25 -12.77
N LYS A 107 -11.72 14.05 -13.89
CA LYS A 107 -11.38 14.65 -15.18
C LYS A 107 -11.21 16.17 -15.13
N LYS A 108 -12.09 16.86 -14.39
CA LYS A 108 -12.04 18.32 -14.22
C LYS A 108 -10.83 18.81 -13.41
N TYR A 109 -10.19 17.92 -12.65
CA TYR A 109 -9.02 18.20 -11.82
C TYR A 109 -7.72 17.75 -12.48
N ARG A 110 -7.75 17.31 -13.75
CA ARG A 110 -6.60 16.82 -14.52
C ARG A 110 -5.84 15.70 -13.82
N ALA A 111 -6.51 14.90 -12.97
CA ALA A 111 -5.89 13.76 -12.35
C ALA A 111 -5.43 12.73 -13.40
N ILE A 112 -4.31 12.10 -13.14
CA ILE A 112 -3.68 11.14 -14.05
C ILE A 112 -4.22 9.74 -13.74
N GLN A 113 -4.67 9.01 -14.74
CA GLN A 113 -4.96 7.60 -14.62
C GLN A 113 -3.67 6.80 -14.82
N THR A 114 -3.42 5.85 -13.94
CA THR A 114 -2.25 4.98 -13.99
C THR A 114 -2.64 3.56 -13.54
N ILE A 115 -1.67 2.67 -13.60
CA ILE A 115 -1.82 1.28 -13.13
C ILE A 115 -0.70 0.94 -12.16
N ARG A 116 -0.97 0.04 -11.22
CA ARG A 116 -0.01 -0.58 -10.34
C ARG A 116 0.02 -2.08 -10.60
N TYR A 117 1.19 -2.66 -10.67
CA TYR A 117 1.37 -4.11 -10.83
C TYR A 117 1.36 -4.78 -9.47
N THR A 118 0.59 -5.85 -9.34
CA THR A 118 0.57 -6.71 -8.18
C THR A 118 1.16 -8.07 -8.51
N TYR A 119 1.84 -8.67 -7.55
CA TYR A 119 2.48 -9.96 -7.68
C TYR A 119 2.05 -10.87 -6.54
N LYS A 120 1.93 -12.16 -6.80
CA LYS A 120 1.68 -13.19 -5.81
C LYS A 120 2.90 -14.09 -5.66
N LEU A 121 3.22 -14.48 -4.44
CA LEU A 121 4.30 -15.40 -4.18
C LEU A 121 3.93 -16.81 -4.63
N ASN A 122 4.78 -17.43 -5.43
CA ASN A 122 4.76 -18.87 -5.66
C ASN A 122 5.61 -19.53 -4.56
N HIS A 123 4.95 -20.02 -3.53
CA HIS A 123 5.62 -20.57 -2.34
C HIS A 123 6.57 -21.72 -2.65
N GLN A 124 6.22 -22.61 -3.59
CA GLN A 124 7.09 -23.72 -3.97
C GLN A 124 8.38 -23.19 -4.62
N LYS A 125 8.24 -22.28 -5.59
CA LYS A 125 9.37 -21.65 -6.27
C LYS A 125 10.24 -20.84 -5.31
N PHE A 126 9.61 -20.09 -4.39
CA PHE A 126 10.35 -19.37 -3.36
C PHE A 126 11.16 -20.32 -2.47
N LYS A 127 10.54 -21.41 -2.03
CA LYS A 127 11.22 -22.42 -1.19
C LYS A 127 12.44 -23.03 -1.92
N GLU A 128 12.28 -23.40 -3.17
CA GLU A 128 13.40 -23.90 -3.99
C GLU A 128 14.53 -22.88 -4.09
N ILE A 129 14.20 -21.59 -4.30
CA ILE A 129 15.18 -20.50 -4.36
C ILE A 129 15.87 -20.35 -2.99
N TYR A 130 15.11 -20.31 -1.90
CA TYR A 130 15.64 -20.10 -0.56
C TYR A 130 16.55 -21.24 -0.11
N ASP A 131 16.13 -22.51 -0.30
CA ASP A 131 16.86 -23.70 0.13
C ASP A 131 18.18 -23.90 -0.65
N ASN A 132 18.25 -23.44 -1.91
CA ASN A 132 19.45 -23.55 -2.75
C ASN A 132 20.30 -22.27 -2.76
N HIS A 133 19.92 -21.21 -2.03
CA HIS A 133 20.68 -19.97 -2.02
C HIS A 133 21.83 -20.00 -1.01
N ASP A 134 23.04 -19.75 -1.50
CA ASP A 134 24.20 -19.51 -0.64
C ASP A 134 24.31 -18.02 -0.30
N PHE A 135 23.97 -17.68 0.96
CA PHE A 135 24.00 -16.29 1.43
C PHE A 135 25.42 -15.77 1.51
N LYS A 136 25.67 -14.66 0.81
CA LYS A 136 26.98 -14.03 0.72
C LYS A 136 27.18 -12.87 1.70
N HIS A 137 26.07 -12.36 2.24
CA HIS A 137 26.08 -11.18 3.10
C HIS A 137 25.57 -11.51 4.51
N ILE A 138 26.02 -10.74 5.48
CA ILE A 138 25.52 -10.82 6.86
C ILE A 138 24.25 -9.98 6.93
N ILE A 139 23.11 -10.66 7.03
CA ILE A 139 21.80 -10.03 7.09
C ILE A 139 21.25 -10.17 8.52
N LYS A 140 20.85 -9.05 9.10
CA LYS A 140 20.16 -9.02 10.39
C LYS A 140 18.67 -8.88 10.16
N THR A 141 17.89 -9.78 10.76
CA THR A 141 16.43 -9.72 10.76
C THR A 141 15.94 -9.51 12.18
N TYR A 142 15.13 -8.48 12.41
CA TYR A 142 14.62 -8.11 13.74
C TYR A 142 13.34 -7.28 13.64
N GLU A 143 12.68 -7.05 14.77
CA GLU A 143 11.56 -6.14 14.85
C GLU A 143 12.02 -4.70 15.08
N GLN A 144 11.42 -3.77 14.34
CA GLN A 144 11.66 -2.34 14.43
C GLN A 144 10.33 -1.59 14.48
N LYS A 145 10.34 -0.40 15.06
CA LYS A 145 9.22 0.53 15.06
C LYS A 145 9.69 1.90 14.57
N ASP A 146 8.90 2.52 13.70
CA ASP A 146 9.08 3.90 13.28
C ASP A 146 7.90 4.79 13.73
N HIS A 147 7.86 6.03 13.28
CA HIS A 147 6.83 7.00 13.68
C HIS A 147 5.46 6.74 13.06
N LEU A 148 5.36 5.94 11.99
CA LEU A 148 4.10 5.61 11.31
C LEU A 148 3.55 4.26 11.78
N SER A 149 4.39 3.38 12.33
CA SER A 149 3.96 2.08 12.83
C SER A 149 3.51 2.18 14.29
N LEU A 150 2.30 1.72 14.57
CA LEU A 150 1.76 1.66 15.93
C LEU A 150 2.30 0.44 16.68
N LEU A 151 2.59 -0.64 15.96
CA LEU A 151 3.24 -1.86 16.44
C LEU A 151 4.56 -2.10 15.70
N PRO A 152 5.51 -2.85 16.29
CA PRO A 152 6.75 -3.21 15.59
C PRO A 152 6.48 -4.01 14.31
N TYR A 153 7.30 -3.78 13.30
CA TYR A 153 7.34 -4.53 12.04
C TYR A 153 8.70 -5.20 11.84
N TRP A 154 8.75 -6.24 11.03
CA TRP A 154 10.00 -6.93 10.73
C TRP A 154 10.78 -6.25 9.60
N ILE A 155 12.08 -6.18 9.80
CA ILE A 155 13.05 -5.70 8.82
C ILE A 155 14.21 -6.68 8.71
N SER A 156 14.67 -6.91 7.49
CA SER A 156 15.95 -7.56 7.19
C SER A 156 16.86 -6.55 6.52
N GLU A 157 18.06 -6.35 7.06
CA GLU A 157 18.99 -5.33 6.57
C GLU A 157 20.43 -5.78 6.52
N VAL A 158 21.19 -5.11 5.66
CA VAL A 158 22.66 -5.15 5.64
C VAL A 158 23.20 -3.79 6.06
N LYS A 159 24.15 -3.79 6.97
CA LYS A 159 24.87 -2.58 7.40
C LYS A 159 26.31 -2.63 6.98
N GLU A 160 26.83 -1.48 6.63
CA GLU A 160 28.27 -1.20 6.53
C GLU A 160 28.62 -0.21 7.63
N ALA A 161 29.46 -0.64 8.58
CA ALA A 161 29.62 0.01 9.88
C ALA A 161 28.24 0.15 10.58
N GLU A 162 27.79 1.38 10.88
CA GLU A 162 26.50 1.64 11.52
C GLU A 162 25.40 2.09 10.53
N LYS A 163 25.73 2.22 9.23
CA LYS A 163 24.80 2.69 8.21
C LYS A 163 24.10 1.51 7.54
N THR A 164 22.78 1.53 7.49
CA THR A 164 22.00 0.60 6.66
C THR A 164 22.19 0.95 5.19
N ILE A 165 22.71 0.00 4.40
CA ILE A 165 22.97 0.16 2.98
C ILE A 165 21.92 -0.53 2.10
N SER A 166 21.22 -1.51 2.67
CA SER A 166 20.11 -2.19 2.00
C SER A 166 19.16 -2.78 3.04
N TYR A 167 17.86 -2.77 2.74
CA TYR A 167 16.86 -3.43 3.56
C TYR A 167 15.69 -3.96 2.75
N CYS A 168 14.97 -4.91 3.36
CA CYS A 168 13.58 -5.25 3.06
C CYS A 168 12.80 -5.18 4.36
N LYS A 169 11.68 -4.47 4.41
CA LYS A 169 10.81 -4.35 5.59
C LYS A 169 9.37 -4.66 5.27
N ALA A 170 8.68 -5.32 6.20
CA ALA A 170 7.25 -5.59 6.20
C ALA A 170 6.55 -4.44 6.94
N PHE A 171 6.52 -3.25 6.34
CA PHE A 171 6.18 -1.99 7.02
C PHE A 171 4.72 -1.90 7.45
N ALA A 172 3.80 -2.56 6.74
CA ALA A 172 2.39 -2.64 7.06
C ALA A 172 1.95 -4.10 7.09
N ARG A 173 1.46 -4.55 8.23
CA ARG A 173 1.11 -5.95 8.48
C ARG A 173 -0.28 -6.03 9.09
N GLY A 174 -1.20 -6.73 8.44
CA GLY A 174 -2.59 -6.91 8.90
C GLY A 174 -3.33 -7.95 8.08
N GLY A 175 -4.39 -8.54 8.63
CA GLY A 175 -5.22 -9.54 7.95
C GLY A 175 -4.48 -10.83 7.53
N GLY A 176 -3.31 -11.11 8.10
CA GLY A 176 -2.46 -12.22 7.67
C GLY A 176 -1.57 -11.89 6.45
N TYR A 177 -1.47 -10.62 6.06
CA TYR A 177 -0.65 -10.13 4.93
C TYR A 177 0.40 -9.13 5.40
N ALA A 178 1.44 -8.92 4.59
CA ALA A 178 2.43 -7.88 4.82
C ALA A 178 2.83 -7.19 3.51
N GLU A 179 2.73 -5.86 3.48
CA GLU A 179 3.24 -5.03 2.39
C GLU A 179 4.74 -4.84 2.54
N LEU A 180 5.49 -5.10 1.46
CA LEU A 180 6.95 -5.05 1.46
C LEU A 180 7.47 -3.74 0.89
N ASP A 181 8.49 -3.17 1.55
CA ASP A 181 9.30 -2.08 1.04
C ASP A 181 10.77 -2.49 0.99
N VAL A 182 11.43 -2.23 -0.15
CA VAL A 182 12.82 -2.64 -0.40
C VAL A 182 13.62 -1.45 -0.89
N HIS A 183 14.77 -1.25 -0.27
CA HIS A 183 15.72 -0.20 -0.64
C HIS A 183 17.16 -0.72 -0.68
N THR A 184 17.96 -0.13 -1.55
CA THR A 184 19.44 -0.27 -1.55
C THR A 184 20.04 1.05 -2.00
N ASP A 185 21.00 1.55 -1.23
CA ASP A 185 21.77 2.74 -1.57
C ASP A 185 22.39 2.60 -2.98
N GLU A 186 22.42 3.67 -3.77
CA GLU A 186 22.84 3.65 -5.17
C GLU A 186 24.21 2.99 -5.39
N GLU A 187 25.19 3.33 -4.55
CA GLU A 187 26.55 2.80 -4.61
C GLU A 187 26.64 1.29 -4.31
N HIS A 188 25.57 0.73 -3.71
CA HIS A 188 25.49 -0.67 -3.28
C HIS A 188 24.53 -1.51 -4.13
N GLN A 189 23.93 -0.93 -5.17
CA GLN A 189 23.03 -1.65 -6.07
C GLN A 189 23.75 -2.72 -6.89
N GLN A 190 23.00 -3.70 -7.41
CA GLN A 190 23.47 -4.81 -8.23
C GLN A 190 24.48 -5.78 -7.56
N LYS A 191 24.69 -5.67 -6.25
CA LYS A 191 25.55 -6.55 -5.46
C LYS A 191 24.80 -7.70 -4.76
N GLY A 192 23.47 -7.78 -4.92
CA GLY A 192 22.64 -8.87 -4.37
C GLY A 192 22.02 -8.57 -2.99
N TYR A 193 22.35 -7.45 -2.35
CA TYR A 193 21.85 -7.11 -1.01
C TYR A 193 20.33 -7.14 -0.87
N ALA A 194 19.61 -6.43 -1.75
CA ALA A 194 18.14 -6.38 -1.71
C ALA A 194 17.51 -7.77 -1.87
N PHE A 195 18.08 -8.61 -2.71
CA PHE A 195 17.61 -9.98 -2.92
C PHE A 195 17.75 -10.83 -1.65
N GLU A 196 18.90 -10.80 -0.99
CA GLU A 196 19.11 -11.58 0.22
C GLU A 196 18.35 -11.03 1.42
N CYS A 197 18.21 -9.70 1.56
CA CYS A 197 17.35 -9.10 2.58
C CYS A 197 15.89 -9.56 2.40
N ALA A 198 15.39 -9.52 1.15
CA ALA A 198 14.04 -9.96 0.86
C ALA A 198 13.84 -11.47 1.07
N LEU A 199 14.81 -12.32 0.68
CA LEU A 199 14.76 -13.75 0.96
C LEU A 199 14.60 -14.04 2.46
N LYS A 200 15.43 -13.40 3.31
CA LYS A 200 15.35 -13.60 4.76
C LYS A 200 14.02 -13.14 5.34
N LEU A 201 13.55 -11.95 4.93
CA LEU A 201 12.30 -11.41 5.45
C LEU A 201 11.09 -12.23 5.00
N ILE A 202 11.02 -12.61 3.73
CA ILE A 202 9.91 -13.40 3.19
C ILE A 202 9.84 -14.76 3.89
N ASN A 203 10.97 -15.43 4.11
CA ASN A 203 10.99 -16.68 4.88
C ASN A 203 10.47 -16.48 6.30
N GLN A 204 10.90 -15.41 6.97
CA GLN A 204 10.40 -15.04 8.31
C GLN A 204 8.88 -14.83 8.31
N LEU A 205 8.32 -14.17 7.30
CA LEU A 205 6.87 -13.97 7.18
C LEU A 205 6.13 -15.29 6.99
N ILE A 206 6.61 -16.15 6.09
CA ILE A 206 6.02 -17.48 5.82
C ILE A 206 6.00 -18.35 7.08
N ASP A 207 7.10 -18.39 7.85
CA ASP A 207 7.21 -19.14 9.10
C ASP A 207 6.15 -18.68 10.13
N HIS A 208 5.72 -17.42 10.05
CA HIS A 208 4.66 -16.83 10.87
C HIS A 208 3.28 -16.83 10.21
N LYS A 209 3.12 -17.53 9.07
CA LYS A 209 1.86 -17.63 8.32
C LYS A 209 1.33 -16.27 7.84
N ILE A 210 2.24 -15.38 7.47
CA ILE A 210 1.93 -14.07 6.91
C ILE A 210 2.29 -14.11 5.42
N GLU A 211 1.32 -13.76 4.58
CA GLU A 211 1.49 -13.72 3.13
C GLU A 211 2.17 -12.41 2.72
N PRO A 212 3.34 -12.44 2.08
CA PRO A 212 4.00 -11.24 1.61
C PRO A 212 3.34 -10.70 0.33
N GLU A 213 3.07 -9.40 0.29
CA GLU A 213 2.57 -8.70 -0.89
C GLU A 213 3.67 -7.89 -1.56
N TRP A 214 3.76 -8.01 -2.88
CA TRP A 214 4.67 -7.21 -3.69
C TRP A 214 3.90 -6.41 -4.72
N ASN A 215 3.88 -5.10 -4.53
CA ASN A 215 3.17 -4.17 -5.40
C ASN A 215 4.14 -3.11 -5.91
N THR A 216 4.15 -2.84 -7.23
CA THR A 216 5.11 -1.90 -7.81
C THR A 216 4.55 -1.15 -9.02
N TRP A 217 5.13 0.01 -9.32
CA TRP A 217 4.77 0.78 -10.50
C TRP A 217 5.36 0.17 -11.78
N PRO A 218 4.70 0.30 -12.96
CA PRO A 218 5.19 -0.24 -14.23
C PRO A 218 6.57 0.25 -14.64
N TYR A 219 6.95 1.46 -14.25
CA TYR A 219 8.26 2.05 -14.56
C TYR A 219 9.39 1.55 -13.65
N ARG A 220 9.08 0.96 -12.49
CA ARG A 220 10.07 0.41 -11.55
C ARG A 220 10.55 -0.98 -11.98
N LYS A 221 11.25 -1.07 -13.12
CA LYS A 221 11.69 -2.34 -13.71
C LYS A 221 12.61 -3.16 -12.81
N ALA A 222 13.43 -2.52 -11.99
CA ALA A 222 14.30 -3.20 -11.03
C ALA A 222 13.48 -3.95 -9.96
N SER A 223 12.43 -3.32 -9.42
CA SER A 223 11.51 -3.93 -8.46
C SER A 223 10.78 -5.14 -9.05
N GLN A 224 10.29 -5.02 -10.29
CA GLN A 224 9.64 -6.14 -11.00
C GLN A 224 10.59 -7.34 -11.17
N LYS A 225 11.83 -7.08 -11.61
CA LYS A 225 12.86 -8.13 -11.78
C LYS A 225 13.20 -8.79 -10.45
N LEU A 226 13.29 -8.00 -9.37
CA LEU A 226 13.55 -8.52 -8.04
C LEU A 226 12.40 -9.41 -7.55
N ALA A 227 11.15 -8.98 -7.70
CA ALA A 227 9.98 -9.80 -7.38
C ALA A 227 10.02 -11.16 -8.08
N MET A 228 10.19 -11.15 -9.41
CA MET A 228 10.26 -12.40 -10.19
C MET A 228 11.43 -13.30 -9.78
N LYS A 229 12.59 -12.71 -9.46
CA LYS A 229 13.76 -13.45 -8.96
C LYS A 229 13.52 -14.10 -7.60
N LEU A 230 12.68 -13.50 -6.76
CA LEU A 230 12.26 -14.02 -5.45
C LEU A 230 11.15 -15.08 -5.54
N GLY A 231 10.64 -15.39 -6.74
CA GLY A 231 9.57 -16.36 -6.93
C GLY A 231 8.17 -15.77 -6.96
N PHE A 232 8.03 -14.44 -6.94
CA PHE A 232 6.73 -13.83 -7.22
C PHE A 232 6.38 -13.93 -8.69
N GLU A 233 5.10 -14.06 -8.96
CA GLU A 233 4.52 -14.11 -10.30
C GLU A 233 3.56 -12.94 -10.49
N PHE A 234 3.56 -12.36 -11.69
CA PHE A 234 2.63 -11.29 -12.03
C PHE A 234 1.19 -11.78 -11.82
N ASN A 235 0.42 -11.02 -11.07
CA ASN A 235 -0.96 -11.34 -10.77
C ASN A 235 -1.92 -10.52 -11.64
N LYS A 236 -1.88 -9.19 -11.52
CA LYS A 236 -2.75 -8.30 -12.29
C LYS A 236 -2.29 -6.85 -12.26
N GLU A 237 -2.91 -6.06 -13.14
CA GLU A 237 -2.91 -4.60 -13.09
C GLU A 237 -4.03 -4.10 -12.18
N VAL A 238 -3.74 -3.09 -11.39
CA VAL A 238 -4.71 -2.39 -10.55
C VAL A 238 -4.74 -0.94 -11.01
N LYS A 239 -5.92 -0.46 -11.35
CA LYS A 239 -6.13 0.93 -11.76
C LYS A 239 -5.99 1.86 -10.56
N ALA A 240 -5.36 3.00 -10.78
CA ALA A 240 -5.21 4.06 -9.80
C ALA A 240 -5.45 5.43 -10.42
N ILE A 241 -5.92 6.37 -9.61
CA ILE A 241 -6.08 7.77 -9.97
C ILE A 241 -5.06 8.55 -9.15
N VAL A 242 -4.17 9.29 -9.81
CA VAL A 242 -3.16 10.14 -9.17
C VAL A 242 -3.60 11.59 -9.27
N TRP A 243 -3.76 12.24 -8.13
CA TRP A 243 -4.09 13.64 -8.04
C TRP A 243 -2.94 14.42 -7.40
N VAL A 244 -2.31 15.31 -8.18
CA VAL A 244 -1.23 16.19 -7.73
C VAL A 244 -1.80 17.59 -7.50
N LYS A 245 -1.70 18.10 -6.28
CA LYS A 245 -2.37 19.34 -5.85
C LYS A 245 -1.91 20.59 -6.61
N SER A 246 -0.61 20.69 -6.90
CA SER A 246 -0.02 21.87 -7.58
C SER A 246 -0.36 21.96 -9.06
N GLU A 247 -0.62 20.83 -9.72
CA GLU A 247 -0.85 20.75 -11.17
C GLU A 247 -2.33 20.60 -11.53
N CYS A 248 -3.15 20.17 -10.57
CA CYS A 248 -4.51 19.69 -10.79
C CYS A 248 -5.61 20.68 -10.35
N LEU A 249 -5.28 21.80 -9.76
CA LEU A 249 -6.31 22.74 -9.32
C LEU A 249 -6.58 23.82 -10.37
N PRO A 250 -7.83 23.92 -10.88
CA PRO A 250 -8.46 25.22 -10.87
C PRO A 250 -8.67 25.53 -9.37
N LEU A 251 -8.22 26.70 -8.93
CA LEU A 251 -8.56 27.26 -7.62
C LEU A 251 -10.06 27.06 -7.41
N ILE A 252 -10.42 26.12 -6.53
CA ILE A 252 -11.82 25.96 -6.16
C ILE A 252 -12.07 27.06 -5.17
N SER A 253 -12.65 28.17 -5.66
CA SER A 253 -13.34 29.10 -4.80
C SER A 253 -14.60 28.38 -4.32
N PHE A 254 -14.65 28.05 -3.05
CA PHE A 254 -15.88 27.71 -2.39
C PHE A 254 -16.59 29.03 -2.06
N ASP A 255 -17.49 29.48 -2.95
CA ASP A 255 -18.50 30.47 -2.65
C ASP A 255 -19.65 29.84 -1.88
#